data_53eadc3466b6a8335d00d2049cf19fe1
#
_entry.id   53eadc3466b6a8335d00d2049cf19fe1
#
_cell.length_a   1.000
_cell.length_b   1.000
_cell.length_c   1.000
_cell.angle_alpha   90.00
_cell.angle_beta   90.00
_cell.angle_gamma   90.00
#
_symmetry.space_group_name_H-M   'P 1'
#
loop_
_entity.id
_entity.type
_entity.pdbx_description
1 polymer ?
#
loop_
_entity_poly.entity_id
_entity_poly.type
_entity_poly.pdbx_seq_one_letter_code
_entity_poly.pdbx_strand_id
1 'polypeptide(L)'
;KYPELFDIDIRSIDNSEIANLFASADYFVQPYRVVSQSGPTKIAFNYNLPIIASNLPGFSDEILENVNGYLFEPGNVNDLVRVMASAIDTYTRDYSKLKASMAEHTEQYYSAEKIASQYIEMFDEVLCR
;
A
#
# COMPACT_ATOMS: atom_id res chain seq x y z
N LYS A 1 7.70 2.39 25.91
CA LYS A 1 7.61 1.31 26.92
C LYS A 1 8.39 0.07 26.50
N TYR A 2 8.60 -0.13 25.20
CA TYR A 2 9.34 -1.25 24.60
C TYR A 2 10.25 -0.75 23.47
N PRO A 3 11.29 0.06 23.76
CA PRO A 3 12.13 0.67 22.72
C PRO A 3 12.88 -0.38 21.88
N GLU A 4 13.11 -1.55 22.43
CA GLU A 4 13.75 -2.69 21.76
C GLU A 4 12.93 -3.30 20.61
N LEU A 5 11.64 -2.97 20.53
CA LEU A 5 10.74 -3.43 19.45
C LEU A 5 10.67 -2.44 18.27
N PHE A 6 11.33 -1.29 18.39
CA PHE A 6 11.28 -0.22 17.39
C PHE A 6 12.70 0.10 16.91
N ASP A 7 12.88 0.05 15.61
CA ASP A 7 14.01 0.67 14.93
C ASP A 7 13.54 2.02 14.36
N ILE A 8 14.11 3.11 14.87
CA ILE A 8 13.66 4.47 14.52
C ILE A 8 14.75 5.14 13.69
N ASP A 9 14.46 5.34 12.42
CA ASP A 9 15.34 6.01 11.47
C ASP A 9 14.69 7.31 10.97
N ILE A 10 15.18 8.45 11.49
CA ILE A 10 14.65 9.79 11.16
C ILE A 10 15.66 10.51 10.27
N ARG A 11 15.63 10.23 8.98
CA ARG A 11 16.47 10.85 7.97
C ARG A 11 15.83 10.80 6.60
N SER A 12 16.43 11.44 5.62
CA SER A 12 16.10 11.18 4.23
C SER A 12 16.61 9.79 3.83
N ILE A 13 15.72 8.96 3.31
CA ILE A 13 16.08 7.62 2.81
C ILE A 13 16.63 7.77 1.39
N ASP A 14 17.82 7.21 1.14
CA ASP A 14 18.42 7.17 -0.19
C ASP A 14 17.62 6.20 -1.10
N ASN A 15 17.50 6.57 -2.38
CA ASN A 15 16.79 5.73 -3.35
C ASN A 15 17.35 4.31 -3.46
N SER A 16 18.65 4.13 -3.23
CA SER A 16 19.31 2.81 -3.23
C SER A 16 18.87 1.90 -2.09
N GLU A 17 18.31 2.46 -1.01
CA GLU A 17 17.86 1.72 0.18
C GLU A 17 16.39 1.32 0.09
N ILE A 18 15.58 2.04 -0.71
CA ILE A 18 14.13 1.83 -0.80
C ILE A 18 13.79 0.38 -1.13
N ALA A 19 14.49 -0.20 -2.09
CA ALA A 19 14.26 -1.58 -2.51
C ALA A 19 14.39 -2.59 -1.36
N ASN A 20 15.45 -2.44 -0.56
CA ASN A 20 15.71 -3.33 0.56
C ASN A 20 14.68 -3.15 1.68
N LEU A 21 14.30 -1.91 1.99
CA LEU A 21 13.30 -1.61 3.02
C LEU A 21 11.94 -2.23 2.66
N PHE A 22 11.46 -2.01 1.44
CA PHE A 22 10.17 -2.56 1.00
C PHE A 22 10.19 -4.08 0.84
N ALA A 23 11.31 -4.66 0.37
CA ALA A 23 11.43 -6.11 0.22
C ALA A 23 11.56 -6.86 1.55
N SER A 24 12.05 -6.20 2.62
CA SER A 24 12.22 -6.81 3.94
C SER A 24 11.01 -6.68 4.87
N ALA A 25 10.02 -5.87 4.49
CA ALA A 25 8.83 -5.63 5.30
C ALA A 25 7.69 -6.60 4.96
N ASP A 26 6.85 -6.89 5.95
CA ASP A 26 5.63 -7.68 5.78
C ASP A 26 4.40 -6.80 5.53
N TYR A 27 4.37 -5.61 6.10
CA TYR A 27 3.32 -4.60 5.91
C TYR A 27 3.91 -3.20 5.84
N PHE A 28 3.29 -2.34 5.04
CA PHE A 28 3.61 -0.91 4.98
C PHE A 28 2.51 -0.11 5.68
N VAL A 29 2.85 0.62 6.75
CA VAL A 29 1.87 1.36 7.56
C VAL A 29 1.95 2.86 7.27
N GLN A 30 0.81 3.46 6.89
CA GLN A 30 0.70 4.89 6.54
C GLN A 30 -0.36 5.60 7.40
N PRO A 31 -0.02 6.02 8.64
CA PRO A 31 -0.96 6.64 9.57
C PRO A 31 -1.08 8.15 9.32
N TYR A 32 -1.44 8.55 8.12
CA TYR A 32 -1.56 9.95 7.75
C TYR A 32 -2.83 10.58 8.34
N ARG A 33 -2.77 11.86 8.63
CA ARG A 33 -3.93 12.66 9.02
C ARG A 33 -4.56 13.38 7.83
N VAL A 34 -3.77 13.67 6.82
CA VAL A 34 -4.19 14.28 5.56
C VAL A 34 -3.32 13.71 4.45
N VAL A 35 -3.93 13.35 3.34
CA VAL A 35 -3.24 12.90 2.14
C VAL A 35 -4.09 13.24 0.91
N SER A 36 -3.45 13.67 -0.16
CA SER A 36 -4.07 13.78 -1.49
C SER A 36 -3.68 12.60 -2.38
N GLN A 37 -2.40 12.25 -2.39
CA GLN A 37 -1.83 11.10 -3.08
C GLN A 37 -0.58 10.64 -2.33
N SER A 38 -0.19 9.38 -2.50
CA SER A 38 0.99 8.82 -1.85
C SER A 38 1.87 8.07 -2.86
N GLY A 39 3.04 8.64 -3.18
CA GLY A 39 4.05 7.96 -3.99
C GLY A 39 4.51 6.64 -3.35
N PRO A 40 4.81 6.57 -2.04
CA PRO A 40 5.18 5.34 -1.36
C PRO A 40 4.15 4.20 -1.47
N THR A 41 2.85 4.51 -1.61
CA THR A 41 1.80 3.50 -1.88
C THR A 41 2.06 2.76 -3.19
N LYS A 42 2.45 3.47 -4.24
CA LYS A 42 2.78 2.87 -5.55
C LYS A 42 4.04 2.01 -5.49
N ILE A 43 5.00 2.41 -4.68
CA ILE A 43 6.19 1.59 -4.42
C ILE A 43 5.78 0.29 -3.71
N ALA A 44 4.94 0.37 -2.66
CA ALA A 44 4.45 -0.81 -1.95
C ALA A 44 3.72 -1.79 -2.89
N PHE A 45 2.91 -1.30 -3.83
CA PHE A 45 2.26 -2.12 -4.84
C PHE A 45 3.27 -2.87 -5.72
N ASN A 46 4.33 -2.21 -6.19
CA ASN A 46 5.38 -2.85 -7.00
C ASN A 46 6.12 -3.98 -6.25
N TYR A 47 6.19 -3.90 -4.92
CA TYR A 47 6.78 -4.96 -4.07
C TYR A 47 5.75 -5.97 -3.56
N ASN A 48 4.50 -5.86 -3.99
CA ASN A 48 3.38 -6.65 -3.45
C ASN A 48 3.36 -6.62 -1.91
N LEU A 49 3.63 -5.45 -1.34
CA LEU A 49 3.67 -5.22 0.10
C LEU A 49 2.31 -4.70 0.59
N PRO A 50 1.53 -5.49 1.34
CA PRO A 50 0.22 -5.07 1.81
C PRO A 50 0.29 -3.81 2.68
N ILE A 51 -0.73 -2.96 2.54
CA ILE A 51 -0.74 -1.63 3.14
C ILE A 51 -1.75 -1.55 4.27
N ILE A 52 -1.36 -0.91 5.37
CA ILE A 52 -2.27 -0.50 6.44
C ILE A 52 -2.29 1.03 6.44
N ALA A 53 -3.39 1.66 6.06
CA ALA A 53 -3.46 3.10 5.92
C ALA A 53 -4.69 3.72 6.58
N SER A 54 -4.60 5.02 6.85
CA SER A 54 -5.74 5.82 7.29
C SER A 54 -6.81 5.84 6.19
N ASN A 55 -8.08 5.69 6.56
CA ASN A 55 -9.20 5.77 5.63
C ASN A 55 -9.42 7.23 5.18
N LEU A 56 -8.61 7.67 4.23
CA LEU A 56 -8.63 8.98 3.61
C LEU A 56 -8.84 8.83 2.10
N PRO A 57 -9.47 9.78 1.40
CA PRO A 57 -9.74 9.68 -0.03
C PRO A 57 -8.53 9.28 -0.89
N GLY A 58 -7.34 9.80 -0.57
CA GLY A 58 -6.10 9.42 -1.28
C GLY A 58 -5.62 7.98 -1.06
N PHE A 59 -6.26 7.21 -0.17
CA PHE A 59 -5.99 5.80 0.09
C PHE A 59 -7.19 4.90 -0.18
N SER A 60 -8.41 5.35 0.19
CA SER A 60 -9.62 4.52 0.08
C SER A 60 -9.99 4.17 -1.37
N ASP A 61 -9.53 4.96 -2.33
CA ASP A 61 -9.74 4.69 -3.76
C ASP A 61 -8.80 3.59 -4.30
N GLU A 62 -7.73 3.28 -3.58
CA GLU A 62 -6.67 2.38 -4.03
C GLU A 62 -6.52 1.14 -3.14
N ILE A 63 -6.85 1.25 -1.85
CA ILE A 63 -6.70 0.17 -0.88
C ILE A 63 -8.03 -0.56 -0.70
N LEU A 64 -8.03 -1.82 -1.08
CA LEU A 64 -9.16 -2.72 -0.98
C LEU A 64 -8.94 -3.70 0.17
N GLU A 65 -9.88 -3.73 1.12
CA GLU A 65 -9.84 -4.59 2.30
C GLU A 65 -9.67 -6.07 1.91
N ASN A 66 -8.69 -6.73 2.54
CA ASN A 66 -8.34 -8.14 2.30
C ASN A 66 -7.86 -8.50 0.88
N VAL A 67 -7.63 -7.50 0.01
CA VAL A 67 -7.08 -7.68 -1.34
C VAL A 67 -5.65 -7.19 -1.40
N ASN A 68 -5.42 -5.92 -1.04
CA ASN A 68 -4.09 -5.30 -1.06
C ASN A 68 -3.75 -4.55 0.24
N GLY A 69 -4.64 -4.55 1.23
CA GLY A 69 -4.38 -3.90 2.50
C GLY A 69 -5.59 -3.78 3.40
N TYR A 70 -5.48 -2.84 4.33
CA TYR A 70 -6.48 -2.56 5.37
C TYR A 70 -6.57 -1.06 5.62
N LEU A 71 -7.77 -0.60 5.95
CA LEU A 71 -8.03 0.80 6.30
C LEU A 71 -8.44 0.93 7.77
N PHE A 72 -8.00 2.01 8.41
CA PHE A 72 -8.39 2.38 9.77
C PHE A 72 -8.83 3.84 9.86
N GLU A 73 -9.62 4.18 10.85
CA GLU A 73 -10.15 5.52 11.07
C GLU A 73 -9.01 6.52 11.35
N PRO A 74 -8.89 7.64 10.57
CA PRO A 74 -7.83 8.62 10.76
C PRO A 74 -7.80 9.20 12.18
N GLY A 75 -6.61 9.14 12.82
CA GLY A 75 -6.41 9.64 14.18
C GLY A 75 -6.95 8.73 15.29
N ASN A 76 -7.57 7.62 14.97
CA ASN A 76 -8.06 6.64 15.94
C ASN A 76 -7.02 5.55 16.21
N VAL A 77 -6.27 5.70 17.31
CA VAL A 77 -5.23 4.74 17.72
C VAL A 77 -5.83 3.36 18.04
N ASN A 78 -7.01 3.30 18.65
CA ASN A 78 -7.65 2.02 18.99
C ASN A 78 -8.05 1.25 17.73
N ASP A 79 -8.52 1.96 16.71
CA ASP A 79 -8.86 1.34 15.45
C ASP A 79 -7.60 0.87 14.70
N LEU A 80 -6.51 1.65 14.70
CA LEU A 80 -5.22 1.20 14.18
C LEU A 80 -4.76 -0.09 14.87
N VAL A 81 -4.83 -0.16 16.21
CA VAL A 81 -4.47 -1.38 16.95
C VAL A 81 -5.34 -2.57 16.53
N ARG A 82 -6.65 -2.37 16.39
CA ARG A 82 -7.58 -3.41 15.92
C ARG A 82 -7.20 -3.93 14.55
N VAL A 83 -6.93 -3.01 13.60
CA VAL A 83 -6.55 -3.37 12.22
C VAL A 83 -5.20 -4.05 12.16
N MET A 84 -4.20 -3.57 12.92
CA MET A 84 -2.90 -4.25 13.00
C MET A 84 -3.01 -5.66 13.60
N ALA A 85 -3.83 -5.86 14.61
CA ALA A 85 -4.08 -7.19 15.17
C ALA A 85 -4.71 -8.13 14.13
N SER A 86 -5.67 -7.63 13.33
CA SER A 86 -6.26 -8.40 12.24
C SER A 86 -5.24 -8.73 11.15
N ALA A 87 -4.35 -7.79 10.81
CA ALA A 87 -3.28 -8.02 9.84
C ALA A 87 -2.29 -9.10 10.30
N ILE A 88 -1.91 -9.08 11.60
CA ILE A 88 -1.06 -10.12 12.21
C ILE A 88 -1.74 -11.49 12.18
N ASP A 89 -3.02 -11.55 12.45
CA ASP A 89 -3.81 -12.77 12.37
C ASP A 89 -3.87 -13.32 10.92
N THR A 90 -4.04 -12.46 9.92
CA THR A 90 -3.94 -12.81 8.51
C THR A 90 -2.52 -13.29 8.15
N TYR A 91 -1.48 -12.61 8.65
CA TYR A 91 -0.10 -13.01 8.43
C TYR A 91 0.16 -14.46 8.89
N THR A 92 -0.38 -14.84 10.03
CA THR A 92 -0.18 -16.19 10.57
C THR A 92 -0.99 -17.28 9.85
N ARG A 93 -2.11 -16.93 9.21
CA ARG A 93 -3.04 -17.90 8.61
C ARG A 93 -3.06 -17.90 7.09
N ASP A 94 -3.14 -16.74 6.48
CA ASP A 94 -3.49 -16.57 5.06
C ASP A 94 -2.62 -15.54 4.31
N TYR A 95 -1.42 -15.22 4.82
CA TYR A 95 -0.58 -14.17 4.23
C TYR A 95 -0.22 -14.40 2.76
N SER A 96 0.05 -15.64 2.40
CA SER A 96 0.35 -16.02 1.01
C SER A 96 -0.83 -15.71 0.07
N LYS A 97 -2.06 -15.91 0.56
CA LYS A 97 -3.28 -15.58 -0.20
C LYS A 97 -3.44 -14.08 -0.36
N LEU A 98 -3.20 -13.30 0.69
CA LEU A 98 -3.21 -11.83 0.61
C LEU A 98 -2.18 -11.32 -0.40
N LYS A 99 -0.96 -11.85 -0.36
CA LYS A 99 0.11 -11.50 -1.33
C LYS A 99 -0.27 -11.86 -2.76
N ALA A 100 -0.90 -12.99 -2.98
CA ALA A 100 -1.36 -13.42 -4.30
C ALA A 100 -2.49 -12.50 -4.81
N SER A 101 -3.48 -12.18 -3.99
CA SER A 101 -4.56 -11.24 -4.34
C SER A 101 -4.02 -9.85 -4.66
N MET A 102 -3.03 -9.39 -3.89
CA MET A 102 -2.37 -8.12 -4.15
C MET A 102 -1.60 -8.12 -5.47
N ALA A 103 -0.85 -9.18 -5.78
CA ALA A 103 -0.11 -9.32 -7.03
C ALA A 103 -1.05 -9.29 -8.24
N GLU A 104 -2.16 -10.04 -8.18
CA GLU A 104 -3.19 -10.04 -9.22
C GLU A 104 -3.81 -8.65 -9.41
N HIS A 105 -4.17 -7.97 -8.31
CA HIS A 105 -4.71 -6.62 -8.36
C HIS A 105 -3.70 -5.62 -8.94
N THR A 106 -2.43 -5.70 -8.53
CA THR A 106 -1.37 -4.83 -9.05
C THR A 106 -1.18 -5.03 -10.55
N GLU A 107 -1.11 -6.27 -11.01
CA GLU A 107 -0.99 -6.60 -12.42
C GLU A 107 -2.18 -6.08 -13.24
N GLN A 108 -3.39 -6.27 -12.73
CA GLN A 108 -4.60 -5.88 -13.43
C GLN A 108 -4.77 -4.36 -13.58
N TYR A 109 -4.36 -3.58 -12.58
CA TYR A 109 -4.67 -2.15 -12.52
C TYR A 109 -3.46 -1.23 -12.62
N TYR A 110 -2.26 -1.70 -12.27
CA TYR A 110 -1.06 -0.87 -12.12
C TYR A 110 0.15 -1.39 -12.92
N SER A 111 0.01 -2.43 -13.72
CA SER A 111 1.10 -2.85 -14.62
C SER A 111 1.42 -1.76 -15.66
N ALA A 112 2.66 -1.72 -16.11
CA ALA A 112 3.11 -0.75 -17.11
C ALA A 112 2.29 -0.88 -18.41
N GLU A 113 1.96 -2.10 -18.81
CA GLU A 113 1.15 -2.44 -19.99
C GLU A 113 -0.27 -1.87 -19.84
N LYS A 114 -0.88 -2.05 -18.67
CA LYS A 114 -2.23 -1.53 -18.40
C LYS A 114 -2.26 -0.02 -18.45
N ILE A 115 -1.30 0.63 -17.80
CA ILE A 115 -1.18 2.10 -17.79
C ILE A 115 -0.95 2.62 -19.21
N ALA A 116 -0.04 1.99 -19.97
CA ALA A 116 0.22 2.37 -21.36
C ALA A 116 -1.03 2.25 -22.25
N SER A 117 -1.79 1.15 -22.10
CA SER A 117 -3.05 0.97 -22.83
C SER A 117 -4.07 2.07 -22.54
N GLN A 118 -4.22 2.45 -21.27
CA GLN A 118 -5.13 3.54 -20.88
C GLN A 118 -4.73 4.89 -21.48
N TYR A 119 -3.43 5.18 -21.56
CA TYR A 119 -2.94 6.38 -22.24
C TYR A 119 -3.22 6.35 -23.74
N ILE A 120 -3.02 5.21 -24.41
CA ILE A 120 -3.31 5.05 -25.83
C ILE A 120 -4.81 5.27 -26.08
N GLU A 121 -5.68 4.62 -25.35
CA GLU A 121 -7.14 4.80 -25.44
C GLU A 121 -7.55 6.26 -25.26
N MET A 122 -7.01 6.94 -24.26
CA MET A 122 -7.28 8.37 -24.02
C MET A 122 -6.82 9.24 -25.20
N PHE A 123 -5.64 8.98 -25.77
CA PHE A 123 -5.16 9.75 -26.92
C PHE A 123 -6.00 9.49 -28.17
N ASP A 124 -6.42 8.27 -28.40
CA ASP A 124 -7.30 7.92 -29.55
C ASP A 124 -8.65 8.62 -29.43
N GLU A 125 -9.25 8.67 -28.24
CA GLU A 125 -10.49 9.41 -27.99
C GLU A 125 -10.36 10.91 -28.26
N VAL A 126 -9.22 11.50 -27.94
CA VAL A 126 -8.97 12.95 -28.15
C VAL A 126 -8.69 13.25 -29.63
N LEU A 127 -7.97 12.37 -30.34
CA LEU A 127 -7.62 12.57 -31.74
C LEU A 127 -8.77 12.25 -32.71
N CYS A 128 -9.74 11.43 -32.30
CA CYS A 128 -10.92 11.11 -33.10
C CYS A 128 -12.07 12.13 -32.95
N ARG A 129 -11.87 13.20 -32.18
CA ARG A 129 -12.81 14.33 -32.07
C ARG A 129 -12.43 15.48 -33.01
#